data_c640769b653f0072c56e4b3f8a760e38
#
_entry.id   c640769b653f0072c56e4b3f8a760e38
#
_cell.length_a   1.000
_cell.length_b   1.000
_cell.length_c   1.000
_cell.angle_alpha   90.00
_cell.angle_beta   90.00
_cell.angle_gamma   90.00
#
_symmetry.space_group_name_H-M   'P 1'
#
loop_
_entity.id
_entity.type
_entity.pdbx_description
1 polymer ?
#
loop_
_entity_poly.entity_id
_entity_poly.type
_entity_poly.pdbx_seq_one_letter_code
_entity_poly.pdbx_strand_id
1 'polypeptide(L)'
;MRAQTSSFARACAALLFATTLTACGFHLRGSDGAYNMPFTSIFLAFSDTSPLGNELKRNLRAGDRVVIASKPQDAQARFEVISEARNKAILSLNNLGRVREYLLSYTLVFQVRDAAGNLLLGPTEITLRRNLAFSEEAVLAKEGEEALLYRDMQSDLVQQIMRRLAALKPQ
;
A
#
# COMPACT_ATOMS: atom_id res chain seq x y z
N MET A 1 -45.46 23.70 39.86
CA MET A 1 -43.98 23.69 39.89
C MET A 1 -43.31 22.33 39.54
N ARG A 2 -44.04 21.31 39.04
CA ARG A 2 -43.47 19.98 38.71
C ARG A 2 -43.10 19.75 37.25
N ALA A 3 -43.46 20.65 36.33
CA ALA A 3 -43.22 20.47 34.89
C ALA A 3 -41.84 20.97 34.39
N GLN A 4 -41.20 21.89 35.11
CA GLN A 4 -39.91 22.46 34.68
C GLN A 4 -38.71 21.58 35.00
N THR A 5 -38.77 20.74 36.03
CA THR A 5 -37.66 19.85 36.40
C THR A 5 -37.45 18.69 35.42
N SER A 6 -38.53 18.21 34.74
CA SER A 6 -38.44 17.14 33.76
C SER A 6 -37.80 17.57 32.45
N SER A 7 -37.96 18.83 32.04
CA SER A 7 -37.37 19.37 30.83
C SER A 7 -35.83 19.56 30.97
N PHE A 8 -35.42 20.02 32.15
CA PHE A 8 -34.00 20.20 32.49
C PHE A 8 -33.25 18.87 32.55
N ALA A 9 -33.87 17.86 33.17
CA ALA A 9 -33.28 16.50 33.22
C ALA A 9 -33.13 15.85 31.83
N ARG A 10 -34.10 16.06 30.94
CA ARG A 10 -34.03 15.59 29.54
C ARG A 10 -32.97 16.32 28.74
N ALA A 11 -32.81 17.61 28.92
CA ALA A 11 -31.77 18.40 28.25
C ALA A 11 -30.37 18.01 28.73
N CYS A 12 -30.16 17.78 30.03
CA CYS A 12 -28.88 17.28 30.56
C CYS A 12 -28.56 15.86 30.08
N ALA A 13 -29.54 14.97 30.00
CA ALA A 13 -29.36 13.61 29.47
C ALA A 13 -29.00 13.62 27.99
N ALA A 14 -29.64 14.47 27.17
CA ALA A 14 -29.31 14.63 25.75
C ALA A 14 -27.89 15.21 25.53
N LEU A 15 -27.49 16.18 26.38
CA LEU A 15 -26.14 16.75 26.32
C LEU A 15 -25.06 15.71 26.71
N LEU A 16 -25.30 14.91 27.74
CA LEU A 16 -24.43 13.80 28.14
C LEU A 16 -24.31 12.72 27.05
N PHE A 17 -25.40 12.43 26.36
CA PHE A 17 -25.42 11.48 25.27
C PHE A 17 -24.67 12.01 24.01
N ALA A 18 -24.77 13.32 23.74
CA ALA A 18 -24.04 13.96 22.64
C ALA A 18 -22.53 14.00 22.89
N THR A 19 -22.07 14.17 24.13
CA THR A 19 -20.64 14.17 24.47
C THR A 19 -19.99 12.77 24.42
N THR A 20 -20.75 11.71 24.64
CA THR A 20 -20.23 10.34 24.52
C THR A 20 -20.04 9.89 23.07
N LEU A 21 -20.74 10.47 22.09
CA LEU A 21 -20.56 10.17 20.66
C LEU A 21 -19.28 10.80 20.07
N THR A 22 -18.75 11.86 20.67
CA THR A 22 -17.48 12.47 20.21
C THR A 22 -16.24 11.81 20.79
N ALA A 23 -16.36 10.90 21.76
CA ALA A 23 -15.26 10.21 22.43
C ALA A 23 -14.67 9.03 21.62
N CYS A 24 -15.32 8.60 20.52
CA CYS A 24 -14.69 7.68 19.56
C CYS A 24 -13.68 8.47 18.71
N GLY A 25 -12.53 8.78 19.29
CA GLY A 25 -11.37 9.32 18.59
C GLY A 25 -10.77 8.32 17.61
N PHE A 26 -11.54 7.82 16.66
CA PHE A 26 -11.02 7.08 15.49
C PHE A 26 -10.25 8.08 14.61
N HIS A 27 -9.00 8.33 14.99
CA HIS A 27 -8.05 8.92 14.07
C HIS A 27 -7.64 7.82 13.09
N LEU A 28 -8.10 7.90 11.85
CA LEU A 28 -7.58 7.08 10.78
C LEU A 28 -6.07 7.35 10.70
N ARG A 29 -5.28 6.39 11.11
CA ARG A 29 -3.82 6.47 10.98
C ARG A 29 -3.49 6.60 9.50
N GLY A 30 -3.14 7.80 9.05
CA GLY A 30 -2.87 8.12 7.65
C GLY A 30 -3.97 8.91 6.94
N SER A 31 -4.97 9.47 7.65
CA SER A 31 -5.97 10.37 7.04
C SER A 31 -5.34 11.62 6.41
N ASP A 32 -4.13 11.97 6.83
CA ASP A 32 -3.38 13.12 6.30
C ASP A 32 -2.53 12.76 5.08
N GLY A 33 -2.61 11.50 4.59
CA GLY A 33 -1.87 11.04 3.40
C GLY A 33 -0.34 11.07 3.53
N ALA A 34 0.20 11.61 4.62
CA ALA A 34 1.61 11.87 4.78
C ALA A 34 2.28 10.78 5.61
N TYR A 35 2.95 9.85 4.96
CA TYR A 35 3.97 9.03 5.61
C TYR A 35 5.11 9.94 6.07
N ASN A 36 5.43 9.93 7.36
CA ASN A 36 6.59 10.65 7.87
C ASN A 36 7.86 9.86 7.51
N MET A 37 8.51 10.25 6.42
CA MET A 37 9.74 9.59 5.96
C MET A 37 10.93 10.09 6.79
N PRO A 38 11.88 9.21 7.17
CA PRO A 38 13.06 9.59 7.94
C PRO A 38 14.17 10.23 7.08
N PHE A 39 13.91 10.48 5.80
CA PHE A 39 14.81 11.11 4.83
C PHE A 39 14.07 12.19 4.04
N THR A 40 14.79 13.17 3.54
CA THR A 40 14.27 14.27 2.72
C THR A 40 14.46 14.05 1.23
N SER A 41 15.35 13.12 0.82
CA SER A 41 15.59 12.78 -0.57
C SER A 41 15.79 11.28 -0.76
N ILE A 42 15.24 10.75 -1.87
CA ILE A 42 15.36 9.34 -2.23
C ILE A 42 15.64 9.19 -3.74
N PHE A 43 16.54 8.27 -4.06
CA PHE A 43 16.73 7.79 -5.43
C PHE A 43 16.00 6.44 -5.58
N LEU A 44 15.27 6.29 -6.68
CA LEU A 44 14.54 5.08 -7.01
C LEU A 44 15.20 4.40 -8.21
N ALA A 45 15.86 3.26 -7.98
CA ALA A 45 16.52 2.48 -9.02
C ALA A 45 15.52 1.59 -9.78
N PHE A 46 14.58 2.23 -10.48
CA PHE A 46 13.65 1.58 -11.41
C PHE A 46 13.98 1.98 -12.85
N SER A 47 13.59 1.12 -13.80
CA SER A 47 13.47 1.53 -15.19
C SER A 47 12.43 2.65 -15.31
N ASP A 48 12.64 3.62 -16.20
CA ASP A 48 11.70 4.72 -16.46
C ASP A 48 10.33 4.23 -16.94
N THR A 49 10.29 3.04 -17.53
CA THR A 49 9.05 2.38 -17.99
C THR A 49 8.35 1.55 -16.92
N SER A 50 8.95 1.40 -15.71
CA SER A 50 8.37 0.58 -14.64
C SER A 50 7.05 1.15 -14.13
N PRO A 51 5.91 0.42 -14.26
CA PRO A 51 4.63 0.86 -13.71
C PRO A 51 4.69 0.99 -12.19
N LEU A 52 5.34 0.04 -11.49
CA LEU A 52 5.54 0.05 -10.05
C LEU A 52 6.38 1.26 -9.61
N GLY A 53 7.50 1.52 -10.30
CA GLY A 53 8.36 2.67 -10.03
C GLY A 53 7.63 4.00 -10.22
N ASN A 54 6.83 4.13 -11.28
CA ASN A 54 6.05 5.32 -11.56
C ASN A 54 4.96 5.56 -10.52
N GLU A 55 4.30 4.51 -10.04
CA GLU A 55 3.29 4.61 -8.98
C GLU A 55 3.92 4.97 -7.64
N LEU A 56 5.06 4.37 -7.28
CA LEU A 56 5.81 4.73 -6.08
C LEU A 56 6.28 6.17 -6.12
N LYS A 57 6.79 6.66 -7.27
CA LYS A 57 7.17 8.08 -7.49
C LYS A 57 5.97 9.01 -7.21
N ARG A 58 4.78 8.69 -7.71
CA ARG A 58 3.57 9.50 -7.48
C ARG A 58 3.18 9.55 -6.00
N ASN A 59 3.21 8.39 -5.31
CA ASN A 59 2.87 8.33 -3.89
C ASN A 59 3.86 9.09 -3.01
N LEU A 60 5.16 9.02 -3.29
CA LEU A 60 6.18 9.77 -2.57
C LEU A 60 6.02 11.28 -2.76
N ARG A 61 5.71 11.73 -4.00
CA ARG A 61 5.47 13.15 -4.30
C ARG A 61 4.20 13.71 -3.65
N ALA A 62 3.17 12.88 -3.50
CA ALA A 62 1.91 13.31 -2.89
C ALA A 62 2.05 13.69 -1.40
N GLY A 63 3.11 13.25 -0.74
CA GLY A 63 3.42 13.61 0.65
C GLY A 63 4.16 14.93 0.83
N ASP A 64 4.54 15.64 -0.25
CA ASP A 64 5.23 16.95 -0.31
C ASP A 64 6.52 17.11 0.52
N ARG A 65 7.03 16.03 1.13
CA ARG A 65 8.18 16.08 2.05
C ARG A 65 9.43 15.40 1.53
N VAL A 66 9.33 14.64 0.43
CA VAL A 66 10.45 13.85 -0.11
C VAL A 66 10.73 14.25 -1.53
N VAL A 67 11.98 14.66 -1.78
CA VAL A 67 12.48 14.96 -3.12
C VAL A 67 12.97 13.67 -3.77
N ILE A 68 12.52 13.39 -5.00
CA ILE A 68 13.05 12.27 -5.77
C ILE A 68 14.29 12.75 -6.51
N ALA A 69 15.44 12.23 -6.08
CA ALA A 69 16.72 12.58 -6.68
C ALA A 69 16.87 11.95 -8.08
N SER A 70 17.48 12.70 -9.00
CA SER A 70 17.75 12.21 -10.36
C SER A 70 19.00 11.32 -10.42
N LYS A 71 19.90 11.44 -9.44
CA LYS A 71 21.15 10.67 -9.36
C LYS A 71 21.30 10.03 -7.98
N PRO A 72 21.90 8.83 -7.90
CA PRO A 72 22.07 8.13 -6.61
C PRO A 72 22.86 8.94 -5.57
N GLN A 73 23.88 9.71 -6.00
CA GLN A 73 24.73 10.48 -5.10
C GLN A 73 24.03 11.69 -4.46
N ASP A 74 22.90 12.14 -5.02
CA ASP A 74 22.15 13.30 -4.53
C ASP A 74 21.04 12.88 -3.55
N ALA A 75 20.95 11.59 -3.22
CA ALA A 75 19.91 11.02 -2.39
C ALA A 75 20.44 10.58 -1.03
N GLN A 76 19.69 10.89 0.04
CA GLN A 76 19.94 10.36 1.39
C GLN A 76 19.60 8.88 1.48
N ALA A 77 18.59 8.40 0.73
CA ALA A 77 18.21 7.02 0.64
C ALA A 77 18.17 6.53 -0.82
N ARG A 78 18.55 5.29 -1.04
CA ARG A 78 18.52 4.64 -2.36
C ARG A 78 17.66 3.39 -2.26
N PHE A 79 16.56 3.39 -2.96
CA PHE A 79 15.70 2.21 -3.11
C PHE A 79 16.17 1.39 -4.30
N GLU A 80 16.57 0.16 -4.07
CA GLU A 80 17.13 -0.74 -5.07
C GLU A 80 16.25 -1.98 -5.20
N VAL A 81 15.78 -2.26 -6.43
CA VAL A 81 15.04 -3.48 -6.74
C VAL A 81 16.03 -4.60 -7.03
N ILE A 82 15.91 -5.70 -6.29
CA ILE A 82 16.69 -6.91 -6.49
C ILE A 82 15.98 -7.82 -7.50
N SER A 83 14.67 -8.02 -7.31
CA SER A 83 13.84 -8.76 -8.26
C SER A 83 12.39 -8.33 -8.20
N GLU A 84 11.72 -8.38 -9.34
CA GLU A 84 10.28 -8.14 -9.51
C GLU A 84 9.73 -9.25 -10.42
N ALA A 85 8.73 -9.99 -9.96
CA ALA A 85 8.15 -11.11 -10.69
C ALA A 85 6.63 -11.18 -10.54
N ARG A 86 5.96 -11.45 -11.67
CA ARG A 86 4.53 -11.78 -11.71
C ARG A 86 4.40 -13.20 -12.23
N ASN A 87 3.67 -14.04 -11.51
CA ASN A 87 3.47 -15.44 -11.87
C ASN A 87 1.98 -15.76 -11.85
N LYS A 88 1.60 -16.66 -12.78
CA LYS A 88 0.27 -17.25 -12.87
C LYS A 88 0.44 -18.77 -12.86
N ALA A 89 -0.16 -19.45 -11.90
CA ALA A 89 -0.12 -20.91 -11.77
C ALA A 89 -1.55 -21.46 -11.69
N ILE A 90 -1.74 -22.69 -12.15
CA ILE A 90 -3.01 -23.39 -11.97
C ILE A 90 -3.18 -23.69 -10.49
N LEU A 91 -4.29 -23.22 -9.90
CA LEU A 91 -4.64 -23.48 -8.52
C LEU A 91 -5.57 -24.70 -8.38
N SER A 92 -6.56 -24.81 -9.26
CA SER A 92 -7.51 -25.93 -9.24
C SER A 92 -8.02 -26.31 -10.63
N LEU A 93 -8.38 -27.57 -10.77
CA LEU A 93 -9.03 -28.12 -11.95
C LEU A 93 -10.46 -28.55 -11.59
N ASN A 94 -11.33 -28.57 -12.59
CA ASN A 94 -12.68 -29.16 -12.46
C ASN A 94 -12.62 -30.67 -12.68
N ASN A 95 -13.79 -31.36 -12.55
CA ASN A 95 -13.90 -32.80 -12.68
C ASN A 95 -13.57 -33.32 -14.10
N LEU A 96 -13.47 -32.44 -15.09
CA LEU A 96 -13.10 -32.74 -16.48
C LEU A 96 -11.63 -32.45 -16.76
N GLY A 97 -10.82 -32.11 -15.74
CA GLY A 97 -9.41 -31.76 -15.89
C GLY A 97 -9.15 -30.39 -16.49
N ARG A 98 -10.17 -29.52 -16.63
CA ARG A 98 -10.00 -28.16 -17.14
C ARG A 98 -9.71 -27.21 -15.99
N VAL A 99 -8.98 -26.13 -16.27
CA VAL A 99 -8.66 -25.12 -15.26
C VAL A 99 -9.93 -24.48 -14.74
N ARG A 100 -10.08 -24.45 -13.42
CA ARG A 100 -11.16 -23.78 -12.70
C ARG A 100 -10.67 -22.48 -12.05
N GLU A 101 -9.44 -22.46 -11.52
CA GLU A 101 -8.86 -21.32 -10.86
C GLU A 101 -7.38 -21.20 -11.12
N TYR A 102 -6.90 -19.97 -11.27
CA TYR A 102 -5.49 -19.63 -11.25
C TYR A 102 -5.13 -18.94 -9.93
N LEU A 103 -3.90 -19.15 -9.48
CA LEU A 103 -3.23 -18.38 -8.47
C LEU A 103 -2.33 -17.35 -9.16
N LEU A 104 -2.64 -16.08 -9.00
CA LEU A 104 -1.79 -14.97 -9.40
C LEU A 104 -0.89 -14.60 -8.23
N SER A 105 0.39 -14.38 -8.48
CA SER A 105 1.32 -13.86 -7.48
C SER A 105 2.16 -12.71 -8.05
N TYR A 106 2.43 -11.74 -7.18
CA TYR A 106 3.31 -10.62 -7.47
C TYR A 106 4.32 -10.51 -6.34
N THR A 107 5.59 -10.75 -6.66
CA THR A 107 6.70 -10.74 -5.70
C THR A 107 7.65 -9.62 -6.04
N LEU A 108 8.03 -8.85 -5.03
CA LEU A 108 9.07 -7.84 -5.10
C LEU A 108 10.09 -8.11 -4.02
N VAL A 109 11.38 -8.14 -4.39
CA VAL A 109 12.51 -8.15 -3.46
C VAL A 109 13.28 -6.85 -3.67
N PHE A 110 13.48 -6.10 -2.60
CA PHE A 110 14.16 -4.80 -2.63
C PHE A 110 15.00 -4.60 -1.39
N GLN A 111 15.89 -3.61 -1.44
CA GLN A 111 16.66 -3.13 -0.31
C GLN A 111 16.74 -1.59 -0.33
N VAL A 112 17.14 -1.00 0.80
CA VAL A 112 17.36 0.45 0.89
C VAL A 112 18.74 0.69 1.48
N ARG A 113 19.50 1.57 0.84
CA ARG A 113 20.83 2.00 1.29
C ARG A 113 20.84 3.49 1.60
N ASP A 114 21.77 3.91 2.44
CA ASP A 114 22.08 5.34 2.64
C ASP A 114 22.99 5.89 1.53
N ALA A 115 23.35 7.17 1.64
CA ALA A 115 24.28 7.83 0.71
C ALA A 115 25.68 7.21 0.72
N ALA A 116 26.12 6.66 1.85
CA ALA A 116 27.43 6.01 2.02
C ALA A 116 27.43 4.56 1.50
N GLY A 117 26.24 4.00 1.18
CA GLY A 117 26.10 2.62 0.72
C GLY A 117 25.77 1.61 1.82
N ASN A 118 25.61 2.05 3.08
CA ASN A 118 25.21 1.16 4.18
C ASN A 118 23.73 0.76 4.02
N LEU A 119 23.39 -0.43 4.50
CA LEU A 119 22.03 -0.92 4.46
C LEU A 119 21.15 -0.23 5.53
N LEU A 120 20.18 0.56 5.11
CA LEU A 120 19.07 1.04 5.95
C LEU A 120 17.98 -0.03 6.11
N LEU A 121 17.76 -0.80 5.04
CA LEU A 121 16.90 -1.97 5.02
C LEU A 121 17.57 -3.05 4.16
N GLY A 122 17.82 -4.21 4.74
CA GLY A 122 18.35 -5.35 4.00
C GLY A 122 17.34 -5.93 3.01
N PRO A 123 17.75 -6.94 2.21
CA PRO A 123 16.88 -7.59 1.25
C PRO A 123 15.56 -7.98 1.89
N THR A 124 14.49 -7.44 1.36
CA THR A 124 13.14 -7.57 1.92
C THR A 124 12.19 -7.99 0.83
N GLU A 125 11.49 -9.10 1.07
CA GLU A 125 10.49 -9.64 0.15
C GLU A 125 9.08 -9.19 0.54
N ILE A 126 8.28 -8.85 -0.49
CA ILE A 126 6.83 -8.72 -0.40
C ILE A 126 6.23 -9.61 -1.47
N THR A 127 5.40 -10.56 -1.07
CA THR A 127 4.64 -11.42 -1.99
C THR A 127 3.15 -11.24 -1.75
N LEU A 128 2.43 -10.84 -2.79
CA LEU A 128 0.98 -10.77 -2.81
C LEU A 128 0.41 -11.90 -3.67
N ARG A 129 -0.77 -12.38 -3.30
CA ARG A 129 -1.46 -13.46 -4.03
C ARG A 129 -2.94 -13.12 -4.19
N ARG A 130 -3.52 -13.50 -5.35
CA ARG A 130 -4.94 -13.39 -5.64
C ARG A 130 -5.39 -14.62 -6.41
N ASN A 131 -6.60 -15.09 -6.13
CA ASN A 131 -7.21 -16.15 -6.92
C ASN A 131 -8.00 -15.52 -8.07
N LEU A 132 -7.89 -16.13 -9.25
CA LEU A 132 -8.65 -15.77 -10.44
C LEU A 132 -9.49 -16.98 -10.84
N ALA A 133 -10.81 -16.90 -10.68
CA ALA A 133 -11.71 -17.89 -11.24
C ALA A 133 -11.67 -17.83 -12.77
N PHE A 134 -11.54 -18.98 -13.43
CA PHE A 134 -11.40 -19.07 -14.87
C PHE A 134 -12.57 -19.83 -15.51
N SER A 135 -13.00 -19.38 -16.67
CA SER A 135 -13.97 -20.07 -17.54
C SER A 135 -13.54 -19.91 -18.99
N GLU A 136 -13.53 -21.02 -19.73
CA GLU A 136 -13.19 -21.02 -21.15
C GLU A 136 -14.21 -20.24 -22.00
N GLU A 137 -15.42 -20.04 -21.50
CA GLU A 137 -16.49 -19.30 -22.19
C GLU A 137 -16.29 -17.77 -22.10
N ALA A 138 -15.46 -17.29 -21.17
CA ALA A 138 -15.28 -15.87 -20.88
C ALA A 138 -13.82 -15.42 -20.89
N VAL A 139 -12.98 -15.99 -21.75
CA VAL A 139 -11.51 -15.77 -21.75
C VAL A 139 -11.14 -14.28 -21.78
N LEU A 140 -11.72 -13.50 -22.72
CA LEU A 140 -11.42 -12.07 -22.83
C LEU A 140 -11.78 -11.27 -21.56
N ALA A 141 -12.92 -11.61 -20.94
CA ALA A 141 -13.33 -10.99 -19.69
C ALA A 141 -12.34 -11.34 -18.55
N LYS A 142 -11.83 -12.60 -18.54
CA LYS A 142 -10.87 -13.08 -17.56
C LYS A 142 -9.47 -12.49 -17.72
N GLU A 143 -9.05 -12.19 -18.93
CA GLU A 143 -7.80 -11.44 -19.19
C GLU A 143 -7.90 -10.01 -18.65
N GLY A 144 -9.06 -9.35 -18.82
CA GLY A 144 -9.32 -8.05 -18.24
C GLY A 144 -9.32 -8.07 -16.70
N GLU A 145 -9.94 -9.09 -16.09
CA GLU A 145 -9.94 -9.30 -14.64
C GLU A 145 -8.53 -9.56 -14.09
N GLU A 146 -7.74 -10.38 -14.78
CA GLU A 146 -6.34 -10.64 -14.43
C GLU A 146 -5.51 -9.35 -14.41
N ALA A 147 -5.66 -8.51 -15.44
CA ALA A 147 -4.96 -7.22 -15.52
C ALA A 147 -5.37 -6.27 -14.37
N LEU A 148 -6.63 -6.27 -13.96
CA LEU A 148 -7.12 -5.51 -12.81
C LEU A 148 -6.52 -6.03 -11.51
N LEU A 149 -6.51 -7.35 -11.29
CA LEU A 149 -5.94 -7.96 -10.09
C LEU A 149 -4.44 -7.66 -9.95
N TYR A 150 -3.66 -7.70 -11.04
CA TYR A 150 -2.26 -7.29 -10.99
C TYR A 150 -2.08 -5.81 -10.69
N ARG A 151 -2.97 -4.95 -11.17
CA ARG A 151 -2.95 -3.52 -10.87
C ARG A 151 -3.26 -3.26 -9.40
N ASP A 152 -4.24 -3.94 -8.84
CA ASP A 152 -4.59 -3.85 -7.41
C ASP A 152 -3.44 -4.35 -6.54
N MET A 153 -2.83 -5.49 -6.89
CA MET A 153 -1.64 -5.99 -6.19
C MET A 153 -0.47 -5.00 -6.27
N GLN A 154 -0.27 -4.31 -7.40
CA GLN A 154 0.74 -3.27 -7.54
C GLN A 154 0.50 -2.12 -6.56
N SER A 155 -0.73 -1.62 -6.47
CA SER A 155 -1.08 -0.56 -5.52
C SER A 155 -0.88 -1.01 -4.07
N ASP A 156 -1.25 -2.25 -3.72
CA ASP A 156 -0.99 -2.84 -2.41
C ASP A 156 0.52 -2.94 -2.10
N LEU A 157 1.36 -3.31 -3.10
CA LEU A 157 2.82 -3.32 -2.96
C LEU A 157 3.35 -1.93 -2.65
N VAL A 158 2.92 -0.92 -3.40
CA VAL A 158 3.33 0.48 -3.17
C VAL A 158 2.99 0.92 -1.75
N GLN A 159 1.78 0.62 -1.26
CA GLN A 159 1.39 0.95 0.11
C GLN A 159 2.26 0.23 1.15
N GLN A 160 2.65 -1.03 0.90
CA GLN A 160 3.54 -1.76 1.79
C GLN A 160 4.96 -1.20 1.77
N ILE A 161 5.48 -0.81 0.59
CA ILE A 161 6.77 -0.14 0.45
C ILE A 161 6.76 1.16 1.24
N MET A 162 5.74 2.02 1.05
CA MET A 162 5.61 3.31 1.75
C MET A 162 5.64 3.13 3.27
N ARG A 163 4.93 2.14 3.81
CA ARG A 163 4.96 1.82 5.25
C ARG A 163 6.35 1.40 5.73
N ARG A 164 7.07 0.59 4.95
CA ARG A 164 8.43 0.14 5.31
C ARG A 164 9.45 1.27 5.24
N LEU A 165 9.34 2.14 4.23
CA LEU A 165 10.18 3.34 4.11
C LEU A 165 9.97 4.30 5.29
N ALA A 166 8.72 4.51 5.71
CA ALA A 166 8.40 5.35 6.86
C ALA A 166 8.85 4.75 8.21
N ALA A 167 9.06 3.43 8.28
CA ALA A 167 9.53 2.73 9.47
C ALA A 167 11.06 2.63 9.56
N LEU A 168 11.81 3.11 8.57
CA LEU A 168 13.27 3.15 8.62
C LEU A 168 13.74 4.02 9.80
N LYS A 169 14.79 3.58 10.47
CA LYS A 169 15.41 4.39 11.52
C LYS A 169 16.46 5.30 10.89
N PRO A 170 16.46 6.61 11.16
CA PRO A 170 17.58 7.47 10.79
C PRO A 170 18.83 6.96 11.56
N GLN A 171 19.93 6.80 10.84
CA GLN A 171 21.24 6.55 11.46
C GLN A 171 21.91 7.85 11.85
#